data_c410fff40f44d650844fd6b29c83a794
#
_entry.id   c410fff40f44d650844fd6b29c83a794
#
_cell.length_a   1.000
_cell.length_b   1.000
_cell.length_c   1.000
_cell.angle_alpha   90.00
_cell.angle_beta   90.00
_cell.angle_gamma   90.00
#
_symmetry.space_group_name_H-M   'P 1'
#
loop_
_entity.id
_entity.type
_entity.pdbx_description
1 polymer ?
#
loop_
_entity_poly.entity_id
_entity_poly.type
_entity_poly.pdbx_seq_one_letter_code
_entity_poly.pdbx_strand_id
1 'polypeptide(L)'
;MKHTLSFMVWAILAVLLPLQMAQAAAPPTELQKRLQNLPDISDIKPMQSDAYPEKYVFFINQLLDPHHPEAGNFKQRVILSHVGFDRPTVLVTEGYAAHYATHPRYQEELSKLFNANLVFVEYRYFGESMPKPCNWDYLTVENSLYDLHHVTTTLKQLYDQKWIATGISKGGQTTMFYRTYFPDDVDISVPYVAPLNKSLEDGRHEPFIANKVSTPENRKRAENFQLEVLKRKNQLLPMFEKYCSDKGYTFRIPIAEVYDFNVLEYSFALWQWGTPVNKIPETDADDHTLFKHFMAICEPDYFSEQSPYPSFNVQAAKELGYYGYDIKPFKKYLTIKSSRDYLHKVMLPPELSNLKFDKTLYNKVVKFLKENDPEMIYIYGGNDPWTASGVTWLKNKKNIKVYVLPGGSHTTRIGSFDTDTQEKIKTQINAWLNKE
;
A
#
# COMPACT_ATOMS: atom_id res chain seq x y z
N MET A 1 -43.32 -81.31 11.56
CA MET A 1 -44.59 -80.64 11.29
C MET A 1 -44.57 -79.23 11.82
N LYS A 2 -44.49 -78.28 10.99
CA LYS A 2 -45.18 -76.97 10.93
C LYS A 2 -44.38 -76.06 9.94
N HIS A 3 -45.04 -75.89 8.81
CA HIS A 3 -44.64 -74.94 7.79
C HIS A 3 -44.87 -73.50 8.30
N THR A 4 -43.92 -72.64 8.07
CA THR A 4 -44.11 -71.13 8.12
C THR A 4 -43.65 -70.52 6.81
N LEU A 5 -44.63 -69.99 6.06
CA LEU A 5 -44.42 -69.20 4.86
C LEU A 5 -43.65 -67.92 5.19
N SER A 6 -42.62 -67.63 4.40
CA SER A 6 -41.93 -66.36 4.44
C SER A 6 -42.44 -65.45 3.31
N PHE A 7 -43.09 -64.33 3.67
CA PHE A 7 -43.49 -63.28 2.72
C PHE A 7 -42.29 -62.36 2.42
N MET A 8 -41.86 -62.33 1.17
CA MET A 8 -40.85 -61.43 0.66
C MET A 8 -41.57 -60.17 0.27
N VAL A 9 -41.31 -59.06 1.07
CA VAL A 9 -41.76 -57.68 0.75
C VAL A 9 -40.67 -57.05 -0.03
N TRP A 10 -40.90 -56.73 -1.29
CA TRP A 10 -40.03 -55.87 -2.12
C TRP A 10 -40.30 -54.40 -1.77
N ALA A 11 -39.37 -53.77 -1.06
CA ALA A 11 -39.37 -52.32 -0.88
C ALA A 11 -38.69 -51.63 -2.11
N ILE A 12 -39.50 -50.99 -2.93
CA ILE A 12 -39.03 -50.15 -4.01
C ILE A 12 -38.49 -48.87 -3.36
N LEU A 13 -37.17 -48.75 -3.28
CA LEU A 13 -36.48 -47.49 -2.89
C LEU A 13 -36.50 -46.55 -4.11
N ALA A 14 -37.45 -45.62 -4.14
CA ALA A 14 -37.42 -44.49 -5.08
C ALA A 14 -36.31 -43.52 -4.64
N VAL A 15 -35.18 -43.57 -5.33
CA VAL A 15 -34.11 -42.60 -5.17
C VAL A 15 -34.59 -41.27 -5.78
N LEU A 16 -35.07 -40.38 -4.96
CA LEU A 16 -35.29 -38.97 -5.32
C LEU A 16 -33.92 -38.32 -5.47
N LEU A 17 -33.35 -38.31 -6.67
CA LEU A 17 -32.27 -37.42 -7.04
C LEU A 17 -32.83 -35.98 -6.99
N PRO A 18 -32.24 -35.06 -6.20
CA PRO A 18 -32.60 -33.68 -6.31
C PRO A 18 -32.16 -33.16 -7.70
N LEU A 19 -33.12 -32.82 -8.54
CA LEU A 19 -32.87 -31.99 -9.71
C LEU A 19 -32.28 -30.66 -9.16
N GLN A 20 -30.97 -30.54 -9.18
CA GLN A 20 -30.35 -29.22 -9.14
C GLN A 20 -30.78 -28.53 -10.43
N MET A 21 -31.83 -27.72 -10.35
CA MET A 21 -32.11 -26.72 -11.37
C MET A 21 -30.87 -25.83 -11.45
N ALA A 22 -30.10 -26.00 -12.52
CA ALA A 22 -29.07 -25.03 -12.88
C ALA A 22 -29.80 -23.70 -13.00
N GLN A 23 -29.60 -22.82 -12.02
CA GLN A 23 -30.12 -21.47 -12.06
C GLN A 23 -29.50 -20.81 -13.29
N ALA A 24 -30.29 -20.52 -14.30
CA ALA A 24 -29.83 -19.87 -15.52
C ALA A 24 -29.11 -18.59 -15.08
N ALA A 25 -27.85 -18.44 -15.49
CA ALA A 25 -27.07 -17.25 -15.19
C ALA A 25 -27.85 -16.02 -15.70
N ALA A 26 -27.97 -15.00 -14.85
CA ALA A 26 -28.59 -13.74 -15.28
C ALA A 26 -27.92 -13.23 -16.55
N PRO A 27 -28.66 -12.62 -17.48
CA PRO A 27 -28.07 -12.09 -18.70
C PRO A 27 -27.01 -11.04 -18.34
N PRO A 28 -25.91 -10.95 -19.12
CA PRO A 28 -24.84 -10.00 -18.86
C PRO A 28 -25.36 -8.56 -18.86
N THR A 29 -24.89 -7.75 -17.89
CA THR A 29 -25.24 -6.34 -17.81
C THR A 29 -24.65 -5.56 -18.99
N GLU A 30 -25.06 -4.31 -19.17
CA GLU A 30 -24.49 -3.44 -20.20
C GLU A 30 -22.99 -3.23 -19.99
N LEU A 31 -22.57 -3.00 -18.73
CA LEU A 31 -21.16 -2.88 -18.39
C LEU A 31 -20.38 -4.16 -18.73
N GLN A 32 -20.92 -5.33 -18.38
CA GLN A 32 -20.25 -6.59 -18.67
C GLN A 32 -20.05 -6.80 -20.17
N LYS A 33 -21.07 -6.48 -20.99
CA LYS A 33 -20.96 -6.55 -22.46
C LYS A 33 -19.90 -5.61 -23.02
N ARG A 34 -19.85 -4.38 -22.49
CA ARG A 34 -18.83 -3.40 -22.92
C ARG A 34 -17.43 -3.84 -22.53
N LEU A 35 -17.24 -4.35 -21.32
CA LEU A 35 -15.96 -4.89 -20.87
C LEU A 35 -15.46 -6.05 -21.75
N GLN A 36 -16.36 -6.94 -22.16
CA GLN A 36 -16.04 -8.06 -23.06
C GLN A 36 -15.55 -7.64 -24.44
N ASN A 37 -15.89 -6.44 -24.87
CA ASN A 37 -15.49 -5.89 -26.18
C ASN A 37 -14.19 -5.07 -26.13
N LEU A 38 -13.64 -4.82 -24.94
CA LEU A 38 -12.37 -4.11 -24.80
C LEU A 38 -11.18 -5.02 -25.10
N PRO A 39 -10.12 -4.49 -25.74
CA PRO A 39 -8.92 -5.27 -26.01
C PRO A 39 -8.21 -5.64 -24.70
N ASP A 40 -7.43 -6.70 -24.74
CA ASP A 40 -6.52 -7.18 -23.68
C ASP A 40 -7.19 -7.56 -22.36
N ILE A 41 -8.52 -7.46 -22.23
CA ILE A 41 -9.27 -7.85 -21.03
C ILE A 41 -9.66 -9.33 -21.10
N SER A 42 -9.48 -10.03 -19.98
CA SER A 42 -9.82 -11.42 -19.80
C SER A 42 -10.38 -11.73 -18.41
N ASP A 43 -10.95 -12.90 -18.24
CA ASP A 43 -11.38 -13.47 -16.95
C ASP A 43 -12.33 -12.54 -16.16
N ILE A 44 -13.26 -11.88 -16.83
CA ILE A 44 -14.24 -10.97 -16.23
C ILE A 44 -15.20 -11.74 -15.33
N LYS A 45 -15.22 -11.41 -14.04
CA LYS A 45 -16.08 -12.02 -13.03
C LYS A 45 -16.83 -10.96 -12.23
N PRO A 46 -18.16 -11.09 -12.08
CA PRO A 46 -18.93 -10.23 -11.19
C PRO A 46 -18.51 -10.48 -9.74
N MET A 47 -18.55 -9.43 -8.92
CA MET A 47 -18.26 -9.47 -7.49
C MET A 47 -19.45 -8.89 -6.70
N GLN A 48 -19.65 -9.41 -5.49
CA GLN A 48 -20.59 -8.79 -4.56
C GLN A 48 -20.08 -7.39 -4.14
N SER A 49 -21.01 -6.44 -4.07
CA SER A 49 -20.75 -5.11 -3.52
C SER A 49 -21.93 -4.60 -2.74
N ASP A 50 -21.66 -4.04 -1.54
CA ASP A 50 -22.65 -3.35 -0.71
C ASP A 50 -22.59 -1.82 -0.97
N ALA A 51 -21.56 -1.36 -1.69
CA ALA A 51 -21.23 0.05 -1.89
C ALA A 51 -21.47 0.56 -3.32
N TYR A 52 -21.48 -0.34 -4.30
CA TYR A 52 -21.64 0.00 -5.72
C TYR A 52 -22.71 -0.87 -6.38
N PRO A 53 -23.46 -0.32 -7.34
CA PRO A 53 -24.46 -1.07 -8.10
C PRO A 53 -23.91 -2.30 -8.82
N GLU A 54 -22.72 -2.17 -9.42
CA GLU A 54 -22.00 -3.27 -10.07
C GLU A 54 -20.52 -3.25 -9.68
N LYS A 55 -19.93 -4.44 -9.53
CA LYS A 55 -18.51 -4.63 -9.27
C LYS A 55 -18.00 -5.83 -10.04
N TYR A 56 -16.82 -5.68 -10.65
CA TYR A 56 -16.16 -6.73 -11.42
C TYR A 56 -14.69 -6.82 -11.05
N VAL A 57 -14.13 -8.02 -11.14
CA VAL A 57 -12.70 -8.25 -11.24
C VAL A 57 -12.40 -8.82 -12.63
N PHE A 58 -11.32 -8.38 -13.23
CA PHE A 58 -10.81 -8.89 -14.50
C PHE A 58 -9.29 -8.77 -14.56
N PHE A 59 -8.71 -9.37 -15.58
CA PHE A 59 -7.29 -9.22 -15.87
C PHE A 59 -7.11 -8.46 -17.18
N ILE A 60 -6.10 -7.59 -17.21
CA ILE A 60 -5.60 -6.97 -18.43
C ILE A 60 -4.21 -7.53 -18.74
N ASN A 61 -3.94 -7.77 -20.02
CA ASN A 61 -2.65 -8.28 -20.48
C ASN A 61 -1.66 -7.12 -20.59
N GLN A 62 -0.58 -7.15 -19.80
CA GLN A 62 0.44 -6.11 -19.73
C GLN A 62 1.77 -6.61 -20.29
N LEU A 63 2.53 -5.73 -20.92
CA LEU A 63 3.92 -6.01 -21.32
C LEU A 63 4.82 -6.04 -20.08
N LEU A 64 5.76 -6.97 -20.04
CA LEU A 64 6.82 -6.98 -19.02
C LEU A 64 7.67 -5.71 -19.13
N ASP A 65 8.05 -5.36 -20.36
CA ASP A 65 8.77 -4.14 -20.70
C ASP A 65 8.06 -3.45 -21.89
N PRO A 66 7.49 -2.26 -21.71
CA PRO A 66 6.79 -1.54 -22.78
C PRO A 66 7.72 -1.10 -23.92
N HIS A 67 9.04 -0.99 -23.66
CA HIS A 67 10.05 -0.62 -24.67
C HIS A 67 10.59 -1.84 -25.42
N HIS A 68 10.40 -3.05 -24.88
CA HIS A 68 10.85 -4.32 -25.39
C HIS A 68 9.71 -5.36 -25.35
N PRO A 69 8.71 -5.25 -26.28
CA PRO A 69 7.54 -6.14 -26.27
C PRO A 69 7.88 -7.64 -26.38
N GLU A 70 9.04 -7.96 -26.97
CA GLU A 70 9.58 -9.32 -27.09
C GLU A 70 9.95 -9.95 -25.73
N ALA A 71 10.07 -9.16 -24.65
CA ALA A 71 10.31 -9.66 -23.30
C ALA A 71 9.13 -10.50 -22.77
N GLY A 72 7.95 -10.36 -23.40
CA GLY A 72 6.74 -11.08 -23.02
C GLY A 72 5.75 -10.23 -22.24
N ASN A 73 4.76 -10.91 -21.69
CA ASN A 73 3.64 -10.25 -21.00
C ASN A 73 3.23 -10.98 -19.71
N PHE A 74 2.35 -10.35 -18.95
CA PHE A 74 1.73 -10.93 -17.76
C PHE A 74 0.29 -10.41 -17.60
N LYS A 75 -0.50 -11.10 -16.80
CA LYS A 75 -1.86 -10.67 -16.45
C LYS A 75 -1.83 -9.81 -15.20
N GLN A 76 -2.40 -8.60 -15.30
CA GLN A 76 -2.55 -7.69 -14.18
C GLN A 76 -4.01 -7.63 -13.74
N ARG A 77 -4.26 -7.78 -12.44
CA ARG A 77 -5.60 -7.75 -11.86
C ARG A 77 -6.12 -6.32 -11.72
N VAL A 78 -7.34 -6.10 -12.18
CA VAL A 78 -8.07 -4.84 -12.03
C VAL A 78 -9.43 -5.12 -11.38
N ILE A 79 -9.82 -4.26 -10.44
CA ILE A 79 -11.15 -4.29 -9.82
C ILE A 79 -11.86 -3.01 -10.24
N LEU A 80 -13.02 -3.18 -10.85
CA LEU A 80 -13.87 -2.09 -11.32
C LEU A 80 -15.16 -2.07 -10.50
N SER A 81 -15.47 -0.93 -9.89
CA SER A 81 -16.77 -0.68 -9.27
C SER A 81 -17.47 0.43 -10.03
N HIS A 82 -18.68 0.16 -10.50
CA HIS A 82 -19.43 1.02 -11.42
C HIS A 82 -20.59 1.71 -10.70
N VAL A 83 -20.73 3.00 -10.98
CA VAL A 83 -21.87 3.83 -10.54
C VAL A 83 -22.70 4.29 -11.74
N GLY A 84 -22.03 4.67 -12.84
CA GLY A 84 -22.68 5.11 -14.07
C GLY A 84 -21.66 5.58 -15.12
N PHE A 85 -22.03 5.48 -16.39
CA PHE A 85 -21.15 5.91 -17.49
C PHE A 85 -20.97 7.44 -17.55
N ASP A 86 -21.92 8.20 -17.00
CA ASP A 86 -21.94 9.66 -16.92
C ASP A 86 -21.25 10.21 -15.66
N ARG A 87 -20.56 9.36 -14.90
CA ARG A 87 -19.90 9.71 -13.65
C ARG A 87 -18.39 9.84 -13.79
N PRO A 88 -17.75 10.69 -12.97
CA PRO A 88 -16.30 10.72 -12.92
C PRO A 88 -15.74 9.35 -12.52
N THR A 89 -14.48 9.12 -12.81
CA THR A 89 -13.79 7.86 -12.47
C THR A 89 -12.61 8.13 -11.56
N VAL A 90 -12.53 7.40 -10.44
CA VAL A 90 -11.38 7.38 -9.55
C VAL A 90 -10.49 6.21 -9.92
N LEU A 91 -9.24 6.49 -10.28
CA LEU A 91 -8.18 5.51 -10.51
C LEU A 91 -7.33 5.38 -9.24
N VAL A 92 -7.41 4.24 -8.58
CA VAL A 92 -6.49 3.92 -7.48
C VAL A 92 -5.21 3.31 -8.06
N THR A 93 -4.14 4.07 -7.97
CA THR A 93 -2.80 3.71 -8.45
C THR A 93 -2.04 2.93 -7.36
N GLU A 94 -2.59 1.83 -6.88
CA GLU A 94 -2.09 1.07 -5.74
C GLU A 94 -0.56 0.89 -5.77
N GLY A 95 0.03 0.61 -4.62
CA GLY A 95 1.45 0.30 -4.51
C GLY A 95 1.73 -1.17 -4.21
N TYR A 96 0.68 -1.95 -3.92
CA TYR A 96 0.75 -3.30 -3.37
C TYR A 96 -0.35 -4.20 -3.97
N ALA A 97 -0.69 -5.28 -3.24
CA ALA A 97 -1.77 -6.20 -3.61
C ALA A 97 -3.15 -5.59 -3.38
N ALA A 98 -4.12 -5.96 -4.21
CA ALA A 98 -5.48 -5.42 -4.23
C ALA A 98 -6.50 -6.24 -3.41
N HIS A 99 -6.07 -7.12 -2.51
CA HIS A 99 -6.97 -8.03 -1.80
C HIS A 99 -8.09 -7.31 -1.03
N TYR A 100 -7.76 -6.22 -0.34
CA TYR A 100 -8.74 -5.48 0.45
C TYR A 100 -9.81 -4.79 -0.42
N ALA A 101 -9.48 -4.45 -1.67
CA ALA A 101 -10.43 -3.87 -2.60
C ALA A 101 -11.48 -4.90 -3.10
N THR A 102 -11.24 -6.20 -2.92
CA THR A 102 -12.21 -7.24 -3.27
C THR A 102 -13.35 -7.34 -2.26
N HIS A 103 -13.17 -6.82 -1.05
CA HIS A 103 -14.19 -6.90 -0.01
C HIS A 103 -15.50 -6.21 -0.42
N PRO A 104 -16.70 -6.80 -0.17
CA PRO A 104 -17.98 -6.22 -0.60
C PRO A 104 -18.23 -4.79 -0.09
N ARG A 105 -17.81 -4.48 1.14
CA ARG A 105 -17.97 -3.16 1.78
C ARG A 105 -16.85 -2.15 1.45
N TYR A 106 -15.87 -2.56 0.62
CA TYR A 106 -14.78 -1.64 0.29
C TYR A 106 -15.31 -0.47 -0.53
N GLN A 107 -15.00 0.74 -0.09
CA GLN A 107 -15.30 1.99 -0.75
C GLN A 107 -14.12 2.95 -0.57
N GLU A 108 -13.64 3.51 -1.65
CA GLU A 108 -12.55 4.48 -1.64
C GLU A 108 -13.12 5.88 -1.30
N GLU A 109 -12.36 6.71 -0.57
CA GLU A 109 -12.83 7.99 -0.04
C GLU A 109 -13.33 8.94 -1.13
N LEU A 110 -12.55 9.16 -2.21
CA LEU A 110 -12.91 10.08 -3.28
C LEU A 110 -14.08 9.55 -4.12
N SER A 111 -14.13 8.24 -4.36
CA SER A 111 -15.24 7.64 -5.10
C SER A 111 -16.56 7.83 -4.36
N LYS A 112 -16.53 7.76 -3.02
CA LYS A 112 -17.67 8.07 -2.15
C LYS A 112 -18.04 9.55 -2.18
N LEU A 113 -17.04 10.43 -2.02
CA LEU A 113 -17.26 11.88 -1.94
C LEU A 113 -17.84 12.47 -3.22
N PHE A 114 -17.47 11.93 -4.37
CA PHE A 114 -17.85 12.46 -5.69
C PHE A 114 -18.81 11.56 -6.46
N ASN A 115 -19.34 10.50 -5.83
CA ASN A 115 -20.22 9.51 -6.45
C ASN A 115 -19.64 9.03 -7.79
N ALA A 116 -18.39 8.55 -7.75
CA ALA A 116 -17.59 8.21 -8.91
C ALA A 116 -17.43 6.70 -9.09
N ASN A 117 -17.21 6.27 -10.32
CA ASN A 117 -16.72 4.92 -10.62
C ASN A 117 -15.35 4.73 -9.96
N LEU A 118 -14.97 3.48 -9.71
CA LEU A 118 -13.68 3.14 -9.11
C LEU A 118 -12.95 2.11 -9.96
N VAL A 119 -11.77 2.45 -10.43
CA VAL A 119 -10.81 1.53 -11.07
C VAL A 119 -9.66 1.33 -10.10
N PHE A 120 -9.52 0.13 -9.58
CA PHE A 120 -8.46 -0.24 -8.65
C PHE A 120 -7.49 -1.18 -9.35
N VAL A 121 -6.23 -0.75 -9.53
CA VAL A 121 -5.21 -1.51 -10.26
C VAL A 121 -4.24 -2.13 -9.27
N GLU A 122 -4.18 -3.46 -9.21
CA GLU A 122 -3.16 -4.16 -8.43
C GLU A 122 -1.78 -3.88 -9.03
N TYR A 123 -0.81 -3.56 -8.17
CA TYR A 123 0.53 -3.22 -8.64
C TYR A 123 1.26 -4.46 -9.18
N ARG A 124 2.01 -4.31 -10.30
CA ARG A 124 2.82 -5.43 -10.81
C ARG A 124 3.73 -6.01 -9.74
N TYR A 125 3.97 -7.32 -9.77
CA TYR A 125 4.74 -8.09 -8.79
C TYR A 125 4.09 -8.20 -7.40
N PHE A 126 2.78 -7.93 -7.29
CA PHE A 126 2.01 -8.16 -6.07
C PHE A 126 0.78 -9.03 -6.36
N GLY A 127 0.34 -9.78 -5.35
CA GLY A 127 -0.88 -10.57 -5.39
C GLY A 127 -0.99 -11.47 -6.62
N GLU A 128 -2.06 -11.30 -7.38
CA GLU A 128 -2.31 -12.07 -8.61
C GLU A 128 -1.63 -11.46 -9.85
N SER A 129 -1.01 -10.27 -9.70
CA SER A 129 -0.30 -9.57 -10.76
C SER A 129 1.22 -9.88 -10.78
N MET A 130 1.59 -11.08 -10.33
CA MET A 130 2.97 -11.58 -10.29
C MET A 130 3.34 -12.21 -11.64
N PRO A 131 4.31 -11.65 -12.40
CA PRO A 131 4.82 -12.29 -13.61
C PRO A 131 5.45 -13.65 -13.34
N LYS A 132 5.31 -14.58 -14.27
CA LYS A 132 5.93 -15.92 -14.20
C LYS A 132 6.65 -16.24 -15.52
N PRO A 133 7.97 -16.51 -15.50
CA PRO A 133 8.87 -16.49 -14.34
C PRO A 133 9.06 -15.08 -13.75
N CYS A 134 9.40 -15.00 -12.47
CA CYS A 134 9.73 -13.74 -11.82
C CYS A 134 11.13 -13.28 -12.26
N ASN A 135 11.19 -12.12 -12.91
CA ASN A 135 12.45 -11.42 -13.20
C ASN A 135 12.36 -10.00 -12.65
N TRP A 136 13.17 -9.68 -11.64
CA TRP A 136 13.17 -8.39 -10.96
C TRP A 136 13.63 -7.21 -11.84
N ASP A 137 14.25 -7.45 -12.99
CA ASP A 137 14.66 -6.37 -13.89
C ASP A 137 13.48 -5.57 -14.43
N TYR A 138 12.34 -6.23 -14.66
CA TYR A 138 11.11 -5.59 -15.13
C TYR A 138 10.27 -4.93 -14.01
N LEU A 139 10.65 -5.12 -12.75
CA LEU A 139 10.04 -4.38 -11.64
C LEU A 139 10.70 -3.00 -11.54
N THR A 140 10.25 -2.08 -12.37
CA THR A 140 10.60 -0.67 -12.34
C THR A 140 9.35 0.19 -12.12
N VAL A 141 9.54 1.40 -11.60
CA VAL A 141 8.43 2.37 -11.49
C VAL A 141 7.93 2.72 -12.88
N GLU A 142 8.82 2.98 -13.82
CA GLU A 142 8.42 3.35 -15.19
C GLU A 142 7.50 2.29 -15.83
N ASN A 143 7.88 1.01 -15.79
CA ASN A 143 7.04 -0.08 -16.30
C ASN A 143 5.66 -0.12 -15.61
N SER A 144 5.63 0.15 -14.29
CA SER A 144 4.36 0.20 -13.53
C SER A 144 3.47 1.38 -13.95
N LEU A 145 4.07 2.48 -14.38
CA LEU A 145 3.32 3.64 -14.89
C LEU A 145 2.75 3.39 -16.29
N TYR A 146 3.46 2.63 -17.12
CA TYR A 146 2.94 2.17 -18.42
C TYR A 146 1.77 1.20 -18.24
N ASP A 147 1.78 0.36 -17.19
CA ASP A 147 0.61 -0.47 -16.86
C ASP A 147 -0.63 0.40 -16.58
N LEU A 148 -0.47 1.43 -15.75
CA LEU A 148 -1.55 2.36 -15.43
C LEU A 148 -2.04 3.13 -16.67
N HIS A 149 -1.12 3.55 -17.54
CA HIS A 149 -1.43 4.18 -18.81
C HIS A 149 -2.29 3.28 -19.70
N HIS A 150 -1.90 2.02 -19.84
CA HIS A 150 -2.65 1.04 -20.63
C HIS A 150 -4.05 0.78 -20.03
N VAL A 151 -4.16 0.59 -18.69
CA VAL A 151 -5.47 0.45 -18.03
C VAL A 151 -6.34 1.69 -18.24
N THR A 152 -5.78 2.88 -18.07
CA THR A 152 -6.50 4.14 -18.20
C THR A 152 -7.00 4.36 -19.62
N THR A 153 -6.14 4.20 -20.62
CA THR A 153 -6.50 4.39 -22.05
C THR A 153 -7.52 3.35 -22.51
N THR A 154 -7.43 2.11 -22.01
CA THR A 154 -8.40 1.07 -22.31
C THR A 154 -9.77 1.39 -21.71
N LEU A 155 -9.83 1.78 -20.43
CA LEU A 155 -11.11 2.03 -19.74
C LEU A 155 -11.71 3.41 -20.07
N LYS A 156 -10.95 4.36 -20.57
CA LYS A 156 -11.49 5.62 -21.14
C LYS A 156 -12.42 5.40 -22.33
N GLN A 157 -12.35 4.24 -22.99
CA GLN A 157 -13.34 3.85 -24.01
C GLN A 157 -14.74 3.59 -23.41
N LEU A 158 -14.84 3.38 -22.10
CA LEU A 158 -16.10 3.23 -21.36
C LEU A 158 -16.50 4.48 -20.61
N TYR A 159 -15.52 5.22 -20.07
CA TYR A 159 -15.70 6.34 -19.15
C TYR A 159 -15.00 7.58 -19.69
N ASP A 160 -15.76 8.43 -20.37
CA ASP A 160 -15.30 9.66 -21.03
C ASP A 160 -15.32 10.89 -20.13
N GLN A 161 -15.86 10.76 -18.90
CA GLN A 161 -15.89 11.83 -17.91
C GLN A 161 -14.52 12.01 -17.25
N LYS A 162 -14.40 13.06 -16.40
CA LYS A 162 -13.16 13.41 -15.68
C LYS A 162 -12.62 12.25 -14.81
N TRP A 163 -11.30 12.13 -14.80
CA TRP A 163 -10.58 11.11 -14.02
C TRP A 163 -9.77 11.71 -12.87
N ILE A 164 -9.86 11.08 -11.69
CA ILE A 164 -9.09 11.42 -10.49
C ILE A 164 -8.15 10.26 -10.18
N ALA A 165 -6.84 10.45 -10.25
CA ALA A 165 -5.89 9.46 -9.73
C ALA A 165 -5.67 9.67 -8.23
N THR A 166 -5.61 8.58 -7.47
CA THR A 166 -5.35 8.61 -6.03
C THR A 166 -4.61 7.35 -5.58
N GLY A 167 -3.99 7.42 -4.43
CA GLY A 167 -3.33 6.30 -3.79
C GLY A 167 -2.75 6.70 -2.44
N ILE A 168 -2.42 5.70 -1.64
CA ILE A 168 -1.96 5.88 -0.26
C ILE A 168 -0.52 5.40 -0.14
N SER A 169 0.36 6.15 0.54
CA SER A 169 1.74 5.73 0.79
C SER A 169 2.50 5.45 -0.51
N LYS A 170 2.97 4.23 -0.77
CA LYS A 170 3.52 3.82 -2.06
C LYS A 170 2.52 4.04 -3.21
N GLY A 171 1.23 3.81 -2.98
CA GLY A 171 0.19 4.18 -3.95
C GLY A 171 0.14 5.68 -4.21
N GLY A 172 0.30 6.51 -3.18
CA GLY A 172 0.43 7.95 -3.31
C GLY A 172 1.71 8.38 -4.07
N GLN A 173 2.84 7.70 -3.85
CA GLN A 173 4.03 7.87 -4.70
C GLN A 173 3.70 7.56 -6.16
N THR A 174 3.03 6.43 -6.41
CA THR A 174 2.62 6.00 -7.76
C THR A 174 1.72 7.04 -8.41
N THR A 175 0.74 7.61 -7.68
CA THR A 175 -0.12 8.72 -8.16
C THR A 175 0.71 9.91 -8.63
N MET A 176 1.68 10.34 -7.82
CA MET A 176 2.56 11.47 -8.14
C MET A 176 3.45 11.16 -9.34
N PHE A 177 4.02 9.96 -9.41
CA PHE A 177 4.86 9.51 -10.52
C PHE A 177 4.04 9.39 -11.80
N TYR A 178 2.84 8.85 -11.71
CA TYR A 178 1.92 8.72 -12.84
C TYR A 178 1.59 10.08 -13.46
N ARG A 179 1.22 11.08 -12.65
CA ARG A 179 1.01 12.45 -13.12
C ARG A 179 2.26 13.06 -13.78
N THR A 180 3.46 12.64 -13.34
CA THR A 180 4.74 13.13 -13.90
C THR A 180 5.04 12.54 -15.27
N TYR A 181 4.71 11.26 -15.51
CA TYR A 181 5.02 10.55 -16.74
C TYR A 181 3.91 10.67 -17.80
N PHE A 182 2.67 10.67 -17.35
CA PHE A 182 1.47 10.73 -18.18
C PHE A 182 0.55 11.87 -17.70
N PRO A 183 0.96 13.12 -17.92
CA PRO A 183 0.27 14.28 -17.33
C PRO A 183 -1.17 14.47 -17.82
N ASP A 184 -1.53 13.92 -18.97
CA ASP A 184 -2.84 14.10 -19.60
C ASP A 184 -3.78 12.88 -19.38
N ASP A 185 -3.31 11.83 -18.74
CA ASP A 185 -4.10 10.62 -18.51
C ASP A 185 -5.22 10.82 -17.49
N VAL A 186 -5.01 11.72 -16.53
CA VAL A 186 -6.00 12.05 -15.50
C VAL A 186 -6.09 13.56 -15.30
N ASP A 187 -7.26 14.05 -14.95
CA ASP A 187 -7.50 15.47 -14.76
C ASP A 187 -6.98 15.95 -13.39
N ILE A 188 -7.17 15.14 -12.36
CA ILE A 188 -6.86 15.49 -10.97
C ILE A 188 -6.02 14.39 -10.33
N SER A 189 -5.10 14.75 -9.44
CA SER A 189 -4.31 13.78 -8.67
C SER A 189 -4.36 14.10 -7.17
N VAL A 190 -4.68 13.09 -6.35
CA VAL A 190 -4.78 13.23 -4.89
C VAL A 190 -3.91 12.17 -4.20
N PRO A 191 -2.58 12.37 -4.12
CA PRO A 191 -1.68 11.49 -3.39
C PRO A 191 -1.81 11.68 -1.88
N TYR A 192 -2.12 10.60 -1.14
CA TYR A 192 -2.17 10.56 0.31
C TYR A 192 -0.86 10.04 0.90
N VAL A 193 -0.34 10.75 1.90
CA VAL A 193 0.85 10.39 2.70
C VAL A 193 1.99 9.84 1.85
N ALA A 194 2.20 10.47 0.70
CA ALA A 194 3.11 10.05 -0.35
C ALA A 194 4.53 10.57 -0.11
N PRO A 195 5.51 9.73 0.24
CA PRO A 195 6.91 10.17 0.34
C PRO A 195 7.53 10.38 -1.03
N LEU A 196 8.56 11.20 -1.09
CA LEU A 196 9.43 11.38 -2.25
C LEU A 196 10.88 11.36 -1.77
N ASN A 197 11.44 10.14 -1.63
CA ASN A 197 12.78 9.96 -1.10
C ASN A 197 13.83 10.26 -2.17
N LYS A 198 14.96 10.85 -1.75
CA LYS A 198 16.05 11.28 -2.64
C LYS A 198 17.24 10.35 -2.68
N SER A 199 17.24 9.32 -1.84
CA SER A 199 18.32 8.34 -1.70
C SER A 199 17.82 7.08 -1.00
N LEU A 200 18.63 6.01 -1.05
CA LEU A 200 18.34 4.74 -0.39
C LEU A 200 18.03 4.93 1.10
N GLU A 201 18.82 5.73 1.80
CA GLU A 201 18.53 6.21 3.15
C GLU A 201 18.41 7.74 3.04
N ASP A 202 17.20 8.24 3.09
CA ASP A 202 16.89 9.64 2.73
C ASP A 202 17.54 10.68 3.65
N GLY A 203 17.67 10.35 4.95
CA GLY A 203 18.30 11.18 5.96
C GLY A 203 17.46 12.38 6.43
N ARG A 204 16.20 12.50 6.01
CA ARG A 204 15.25 13.53 6.52
C ARG A 204 14.36 12.98 7.63
N HIS A 205 14.18 11.67 7.72
CA HIS A 205 13.26 11.01 8.65
C HIS A 205 13.78 11.06 10.08
N GLU A 206 15.04 10.71 10.30
CA GLU A 206 15.67 10.66 11.63
C GLU A 206 15.60 12.01 12.36
N PRO A 207 16.04 13.14 11.76
CA PRO A 207 15.90 14.45 12.41
C PRO A 207 14.45 14.91 12.53
N PHE A 208 13.55 14.46 11.68
CA PHE A 208 12.11 14.74 11.79
C PHE A 208 11.52 14.05 13.02
N ILE A 209 11.78 12.75 13.19
CA ILE A 209 11.35 11.98 14.36
C ILE A 209 11.94 12.58 15.65
N ALA A 210 13.23 12.93 15.64
CA ALA A 210 13.90 13.47 16.81
C ALA A 210 13.41 14.86 17.21
N ASN A 211 12.95 15.71 16.26
CA ASN A 211 12.77 17.14 16.53
C ASN A 211 11.39 17.70 16.16
N LYS A 212 10.58 17.00 15.33
CA LYS A 212 9.36 17.57 14.74
C LYS A 212 8.08 16.85 15.13
N VAL A 213 8.09 15.53 15.25
CA VAL A 213 6.88 14.78 15.60
C VAL A 213 6.43 15.13 17.02
N SER A 214 5.14 15.34 17.22
CA SER A 214 4.52 15.52 18.54
C SER A 214 5.23 16.56 19.44
N THR A 215 5.18 16.38 20.77
CA THR A 215 5.88 17.23 21.74
C THR A 215 7.26 16.66 22.13
N PRO A 216 8.19 17.48 22.66
CA PRO A 216 9.46 17.00 23.17
C PRO A 216 9.32 15.90 24.23
N GLU A 217 8.34 16.04 25.14
CA GLU A 217 8.04 15.07 26.19
C GLU A 217 7.62 13.71 25.61
N ASN A 218 6.75 13.73 24.60
CA ASN A 218 6.27 12.54 23.92
C ASN A 218 7.39 11.82 23.17
N ARG A 219 8.27 12.58 22.49
CA ARG A 219 9.46 12.02 21.82
C ARG A 219 10.41 11.37 22.84
N LYS A 220 10.62 12.05 23.99
CA LYS A 220 11.46 11.53 25.06
C LYS A 220 10.89 10.27 25.69
N ARG A 221 9.57 10.17 25.83
CA ARG A 221 8.90 8.96 26.34
C ARG A 221 9.14 7.77 25.39
N ALA A 222 9.01 7.96 24.07
CA ALA A 222 9.30 6.91 23.09
C ALA A 222 10.78 6.48 23.13
N GLU A 223 11.72 7.43 23.18
CA GLU A 223 13.16 7.17 23.31
C GLU A 223 13.49 6.43 24.61
N ASN A 224 12.92 6.82 25.74
CA ASN A 224 13.13 6.15 27.02
C ASN A 224 12.64 4.70 27.00
N PHE A 225 11.50 4.43 26.33
CA PHE A 225 11.02 3.06 26.14
C PHE A 225 12.03 2.23 25.32
N GLN A 226 12.52 2.74 24.19
CA GLN A 226 13.54 2.06 23.37
C GLN A 226 14.82 1.79 24.19
N LEU A 227 15.26 2.77 24.96
CA LEU A 227 16.43 2.62 25.85
C LEU A 227 16.20 1.53 26.91
N GLU A 228 15.01 1.46 27.49
CA GLU A 228 14.71 0.47 28.53
C GLU A 228 14.65 -0.95 27.96
N VAL A 229 14.02 -1.11 26.79
CA VAL A 229 13.99 -2.39 26.05
C VAL A 229 15.42 -2.86 25.71
N LEU A 230 16.30 -1.95 25.31
CA LEU A 230 17.72 -2.27 25.06
C LEU A 230 18.50 -2.60 26.35
N LYS A 231 18.28 -1.90 27.45
CA LYS A 231 18.94 -2.19 28.75
C LYS A 231 18.59 -3.57 29.27
N ARG A 232 17.32 -3.97 29.06
CA ARG A 232 16.81 -5.30 29.45
C ARG A 232 16.98 -6.36 28.37
N LYS A 233 17.88 -6.14 27.40
CA LYS A 233 18.10 -7.08 26.31
C LYS A 233 18.36 -8.51 26.78
N ASN A 234 19.10 -8.71 27.87
CA ASN A 234 19.38 -10.05 28.42
C ASN A 234 18.10 -10.80 28.83
N GLN A 235 17.06 -10.09 29.27
CA GLN A 235 15.77 -10.65 29.67
C GLN A 235 14.82 -10.76 28.48
N LEU A 236 14.78 -9.74 27.60
CA LEU A 236 13.79 -9.62 26.54
C LEU A 236 14.21 -10.37 25.26
N LEU A 237 15.49 -10.53 24.98
CA LEU A 237 15.97 -11.26 23.79
C LEU A 237 15.51 -12.73 23.77
N PRO A 238 15.56 -13.51 24.85
CA PRO A 238 15.00 -14.86 24.88
C PRO A 238 13.49 -14.91 24.60
N MET A 239 12.74 -13.88 25.04
CA MET A 239 11.31 -13.75 24.72
C MET A 239 11.10 -13.45 23.24
N PHE A 240 11.95 -12.62 22.65
CA PHE A 240 11.93 -12.28 21.22
C PHE A 240 12.28 -13.49 20.34
N GLU A 241 13.31 -14.25 20.72
CA GLU A 241 13.70 -15.50 20.03
C GLU A 241 12.55 -16.50 20.03
N LYS A 242 11.92 -16.70 21.20
CA LYS A 242 10.74 -17.57 21.32
C LYS A 242 9.59 -17.06 20.45
N TYR A 243 9.28 -15.78 20.49
CA TYR A 243 8.20 -15.18 19.69
C TYR A 243 8.44 -15.41 18.19
N CYS A 244 9.64 -15.14 17.71
CA CYS A 244 10.00 -15.35 16.30
C CYS A 244 9.91 -16.83 15.90
N SER A 245 10.39 -17.74 16.77
CA SER A 245 10.29 -19.18 16.56
C SER A 245 8.84 -19.67 16.49
N ASP A 246 8.00 -19.22 17.41
CA ASP A 246 6.57 -19.59 17.46
C ASP A 246 5.81 -19.12 16.21
N LYS A 247 6.25 -18.00 15.59
CA LYS A 247 5.72 -17.44 14.34
C LYS A 247 6.35 -18.04 13.07
N GLY A 248 7.43 -18.80 13.20
CA GLY A 248 8.18 -19.37 12.08
C GLY A 248 9.00 -18.35 11.31
N TYR A 249 9.37 -17.22 11.93
CA TYR A 249 10.21 -16.20 11.28
C TYR A 249 11.66 -16.64 11.21
N THR A 250 12.27 -16.51 10.06
CA THR A 250 13.71 -16.66 9.81
C THR A 250 14.30 -15.35 9.30
N PHE A 251 15.59 -15.15 9.54
CA PHE A 251 16.27 -13.89 9.26
C PHE A 251 17.63 -14.12 8.61
N ARG A 252 18.08 -13.17 7.78
CA ARG A 252 19.37 -13.19 7.07
C ARG A 252 20.55 -12.78 7.95
N ILE A 253 20.29 -12.22 9.11
CA ILE A 253 21.28 -11.74 10.10
C ILE A 253 21.03 -12.39 11.47
N PRO A 254 22.01 -12.36 12.37
CA PRO A 254 21.83 -12.89 13.73
C PRO A 254 20.64 -12.25 14.43
N ILE A 255 19.85 -13.05 15.15
CA ILE A 255 18.60 -12.59 15.80
C ILE A 255 18.82 -11.46 16.81
N ALA A 256 19.98 -11.40 17.46
CA ALA A 256 20.33 -10.30 18.34
C ALA A 256 20.52 -8.96 17.62
N GLU A 257 20.88 -9.01 16.33
CA GLU A 257 20.94 -7.82 15.44
C GLU A 257 19.55 -7.46 14.91
N VAL A 258 18.71 -8.46 14.62
CA VAL A 258 17.29 -8.22 14.27
C VAL A 258 16.58 -7.53 15.43
N TYR A 259 16.82 -7.97 16.66
CA TYR A 259 16.29 -7.30 17.86
C TYR A 259 16.67 -5.82 17.89
N ASP A 260 17.93 -5.49 17.61
CA ASP A 260 18.40 -4.11 17.57
C ASP A 260 17.65 -3.30 16.50
N PHE A 261 17.54 -3.83 15.28
CA PHE A 261 16.77 -3.16 14.20
C PHE A 261 15.30 -2.99 14.58
N ASN A 262 14.71 -3.98 15.22
CA ASN A 262 13.31 -3.90 15.67
C ASN A 262 13.11 -2.81 16.73
N VAL A 263 14.07 -2.63 17.63
CA VAL A 263 14.05 -1.52 18.61
C VAL A 263 14.25 -0.16 17.91
N LEU A 264 15.10 -0.07 16.89
CA LEU A 264 15.30 1.16 16.14
C LEU A 264 14.04 1.52 15.33
N GLU A 265 13.30 0.54 14.82
CA GLU A 265 12.03 0.72 14.10
C GLU A 265 10.92 1.26 15.00
N TYR A 266 10.94 0.99 16.30
CA TYR A 266 9.86 1.30 17.23
C TYR A 266 9.35 2.74 17.10
N SER A 267 10.20 3.75 17.10
CA SER A 267 9.78 5.14 17.04
C SER A 267 9.17 5.49 15.67
N PHE A 268 9.69 4.91 14.58
CA PHE A 268 9.10 5.10 13.25
C PHE A 268 7.68 4.52 13.19
N ALA A 269 7.52 3.25 13.57
CA ALA A 269 6.22 2.57 13.58
C ALA A 269 5.21 3.24 14.52
N LEU A 270 5.64 3.66 15.72
CA LEU A 270 4.80 4.34 16.71
C LEU A 270 4.13 5.59 16.10
N TRP A 271 4.91 6.45 15.46
CA TRP A 271 4.44 7.70 14.90
C TRP A 271 3.71 7.50 13.56
N GLN A 272 4.19 6.58 12.72
CA GLN A 272 3.53 6.24 11.46
C GLN A 272 2.08 5.83 11.70
N TRP A 273 1.83 4.96 12.65
CA TRP A 273 0.48 4.44 12.89
C TRP A 273 -0.33 5.28 13.88
N GLY A 274 0.28 6.31 14.47
CA GLY A 274 -0.40 7.23 15.40
C GLY A 274 -0.81 6.56 16.70
N THR A 275 -0.01 5.61 17.19
CA THR A 275 -0.27 4.98 18.47
C THR A 275 -0.23 6.02 19.59
N PRO A 276 -1.27 6.12 20.46
CA PRO A 276 -1.30 7.10 21.54
C PRO A 276 -0.13 6.90 22.52
N VAL A 277 0.62 7.98 22.76
CA VAL A 277 1.83 7.95 23.62
C VAL A 277 1.53 7.51 25.05
N ASN A 278 0.33 7.79 25.58
CA ASN A 278 -0.09 7.35 26.89
C ASN A 278 -0.26 5.83 27.03
N LYS A 279 -0.23 5.08 25.91
CA LYS A 279 -0.20 3.61 25.92
C LYS A 279 1.20 3.03 26.05
N ILE A 280 2.25 3.84 25.92
CA ILE A 280 3.63 3.38 26.17
C ILE A 280 3.76 3.05 27.65
N PRO A 281 4.16 1.82 28.02
CA PRO A 281 4.39 1.45 29.42
C PRO A 281 5.42 2.35 30.10
N GLU A 282 5.34 2.49 31.41
CA GLU A 282 6.40 3.13 32.19
C GLU A 282 7.66 2.24 32.18
N THR A 283 8.82 2.86 32.35
CA THR A 283 10.10 2.16 32.24
C THR A 283 10.35 1.15 33.36
N ASP A 284 9.62 1.25 34.48
CA ASP A 284 9.66 0.30 35.62
C ASP A 284 8.64 -0.85 35.49
N ALA A 285 7.83 -0.88 34.43
CA ALA A 285 6.93 -2.00 34.16
C ALA A 285 7.69 -3.33 34.03
N ASP A 286 7.01 -4.44 34.28
CA ASP A 286 7.60 -5.78 34.16
C ASP A 286 7.97 -6.13 32.72
N ASP A 287 8.88 -7.09 32.54
CA ASP A 287 9.41 -7.48 31.23
C ASP A 287 8.33 -7.97 30.27
N HIS A 288 7.29 -8.64 30.76
CA HIS A 288 6.20 -9.13 29.92
C HIS A 288 5.37 -7.96 29.38
N THR A 289 5.08 -6.97 30.20
CA THR A 289 4.34 -5.76 29.78
C THR A 289 5.12 -4.96 28.75
N LEU A 290 6.43 -4.75 28.97
CA LEU A 290 7.29 -4.07 27.99
C LEU A 290 7.36 -4.84 26.66
N PHE A 291 7.59 -6.15 26.73
CA PHE A 291 7.70 -7.00 25.56
C PHE A 291 6.41 -7.06 24.75
N LYS A 292 5.26 -7.22 25.41
CA LYS A 292 3.95 -7.23 24.75
C LYS A 292 3.67 -5.92 24.00
N HIS A 293 3.98 -4.78 24.61
CA HIS A 293 3.84 -3.49 23.95
C HIS A 293 4.81 -3.35 22.77
N PHE A 294 6.06 -3.75 22.94
CA PHE A 294 7.08 -3.71 21.91
C PHE A 294 6.63 -4.49 20.65
N MET A 295 6.18 -5.74 20.82
CA MET A 295 5.69 -6.55 19.70
C MET A 295 4.40 -6.01 19.07
N ALA A 296 3.56 -5.34 19.84
CA ALA A 296 2.34 -4.73 19.32
C ALA A 296 2.60 -3.47 18.44
N ILE A 297 3.73 -2.80 18.63
CA ILE A 297 4.11 -1.61 17.84
C ILE A 297 4.95 -2.00 16.63
N CYS A 298 5.92 -2.87 16.78
CA CYS A 298 6.80 -3.31 15.70
C CYS A 298 7.01 -4.83 15.78
N GLU A 299 6.19 -5.54 15.01
CA GLU A 299 6.34 -6.97 14.82
C GLU A 299 7.56 -7.24 13.91
N PRO A 300 8.41 -8.23 14.21
CA PRO A 300 9.64 -8.50 13.45
C PRO A 300 9.42 -9.17 12.08
N ASP A 301 8.16 -9.49 11.71
CA ASP A 301 7.81 -10.03 10.39
C ASP A 301 8.37 -9.22 9.24
N TYR A 302 8.43 -7.90 9.42
CA TYR A 302 8.94 -6.94 8.45
C TYR A 302 10.41 -7.19 8.05
N PHE A 303 11.25 -7.66 8.99
CA PHE A 303 12.64 -8.00 8.76
C PHE A 303 12.85 -9.48 8.40
N SER A 304 11.79 -10.30 8.44
CA SER A 304 11.88 -11.74 8.20
C SER A 304 12.00 -12.07 6.72
N GLU A 305 12.50 -13.28 6.41
CA GLU A 305 12.49 -13.83 5.07
C GLU A 305 11.07 -14.16 4.58
N GLN A 306 10.11 -14.23 5.49
CA GLN A 306 8.68 -14.42 5.22
C GLN A 306 7.93 -13.10 5.02
N SER A 307 8.64 -11.96 5.02
CA SER A 307 8.03 -10.64 4.81
C SER A 307 7.16 -10.61 3.54
N PRO A 308 5.95 -10.05 3.59
CA PRO A 308 5.08 -9.97 2.42
C PRO A 308 5.50 -8.86 1.43
N TYR A 309 6.64 -8.20 1.65
CA TYR A 309 7.07 -7.01 0.92
C TYR A 309 8.34 -7.15 0.06
N PRO A 310 8.73 -8.33 -0.48
CA PRO A 310 9.98 -8.46 -1.23
C PRO A 310 10.01 -7.52 -2.44
N SER A 311 8.90 -7.41 -3.19
CA SER A 311 8.78 -6.54 -4.36
C SER A 311 8.93 -5.05 -4.00
N PHE A 312 8.41 -4.62 -2.83
CA PHE A 312 8.61 -3.26 -2.35
C PHE A 312 10.09 -3.01 -2.01
N ASN A 313 10.74 -3.94 -1.31
CA ASN A 313 12.14 -3.82 -0.93
C ASN A 313 13.07 -3.71 -2.15
N VAL A 314 12.80 -4.48 -3.20
CA VAL A 314 13.51 -4.39 -4.48
C VAL A 314 13.36 -3.00 -5.11
N GLN A 315 12.14 -2.47 -5.20
CA GLN A 315 11.91 -1.12 -5.74
C GLN A 315 12.48 -0.02 -4.84
N ALA A 316 12.42 -0.18 -3.51
CA ALA A 316 13.02 0.77 -2.57
C ALA A 316 14.54 0.85 -2.78
N ALA A 317 15.20 -0.30 -2.95
CA ALA A 317 16.63 -0.37 -3.22
C ALA A 317 17.03 0.25 -4.57
N LYS A 318 16.18 0.08 -5.60
CA LYS A 318 16.48 0.55 -6.96
C LYS A 318 16.17 2.05 -7.15
N GLU A 319 15.02 2.54 -6.69
CA GLU A 319 14.54 3.87 -7.15
C GLU A 319 13.57 4.60 -6.21
N LEU A 320 12.83 3.90 -5.31
CA LEU A 320 11.90 4.58 -4.41
C LEU A 320 12.60 5.20 -3.19
N GLY A 321 13.75 4.64 -2.80
CA GLY A 321 14.44 5.04 -1.57
C GLY A 321 13.70 4.65 -0.31
N TYR A 322 14.34 4.88 0.83
CA TYR A 322 13.82 4.48 2.11
C TYR A 322 14.30 5.41 3.24
N TYR A 323 14.07 5.06 4.50
CA TYR A 323 14.59 5.78 5.66
C TYR A 323 15.78 5.04 6.27
N GLY A 324 16.53 5.73 7.12
CA GLY A 324 17.59 5.19 7.95
C GLY A 324 17.22 5.25 9.44
N TYR A 325 18.16 4.84 10.28
CA TYR A 325 18.02 4.92 11.73
C TYR A 325 19.15 5.72 12.37
N ASP A 326 18.84 6.60 13.32
CA ASP A 326 19.85 7.23 14.18
C ASP A 326 20.17 6.28 15.35
N ILE A 327 21.34 5.67 15.31
CA ILE A 327 21.84 4.78 16.37
C ILE A 327 22.50 5.52 17.54
N LYS A 328 22.76 6.83 17.42
CA LYS A 328 23.55 7.58 18.43
C LYS A 328 23.00 7.50 19.84
N PRO A 329 21.67 7.68 20.09
CA PRO A 329 21.12 7.61 21.43
C PRO A 329 21.26 6.21 22.05
N PHE A 330 21.36 5.17 21.23
CA PHE A 330 21.26 3.76 21.60
C PHE A 330 22.59 3.01 21.56
N LYS A 331 23.64 3.62 21.00
CA LYS A 331 24.93 2.98 20.64
C LYS A 331 25.54 2.12 21.76
N LYS A 332 25.35 2.53 23.02
CA LYS A 332 25.90 1.81 24.17
C LYS A 332 25.32 0.40 24.36
N TYR A 333 24.07 0.18 23.92
CA TYR A 333 23.30 -1.03 24.18
C TYR A 333 23.10 -1.90 22.92
N LEU A 334 23.43 -1.38 21.75
CA LEU A 334 23.29 -2.09 20.48
C LEU A 334 24.42 -3.10 20.26
N THR A 335 24.09 -4.25 19.69
CA THR A 335 25.04 -5.23 19.15
C THR A 335 25.61 -4.75 17.83
N ILE A 336 24.74 -4.21 16.97
CA ILE A 336 25.14 -3.63 15.69
C ILE A 336 26.02 -2.39 15.88
N LYS A 337 26.98 -2.19 14.99
CA LYS A 337 27.88 -1.03 14.98
C LYS A 337 27.43 0.07 14.04
N SER A 338 26.56 -0.27 13.08
CA SER A 338 26.01 0.62 12.08
C SER A 338 24.65 0.12 11.60
N SER A 339 23.71 1.01 11.39
CA SER A 339 22.43 0.72 10.71
C SER A 339 22.48 0.98 9.22
N ARG A 340 23.60 1.46 8.68
CA ARG A 340 23.72 1.81 7.27
C ARG A 340 23.55 0.60 6.38
N ASP A 341 22.83 0.84 5.29
CA ASP A 341 22.63 -0.15 4.23
C ASP A 341 21.85 -1.39 4.73
N TYR A 342 20.98 -1.17 5.72
CA TYR A 342 20.21 -2.27 6.32
C TYR A 342 19.21 -2.88 5.34
N LEU A 343 18.67 -2.09 4.39
CA LEU A 343 17.73 -2.60 3.40
C LEU A 343 18.36 -3.76 2.60
N HIS A 344 19.61 -3.61 2.13
CA HIS A 344 20.32 -4.68 1.44
C HIS A 344 20.69 -5.84 2.36
N LYS A 345 21.19 -5.54 3.56
CA LYS A 345 21.74 -6.55 4.46
C LYS A 345 20.69 -7.41 5.15
N VAL A 346 19.54 -6.80 5.48
CA VAL A 346 18.50 -7.42 6.31
C VAL A 346 17.30 -7.85 5.48
N MET A 347 16.87 -7.02 4.53
CA MET A 347 15.56 -7.17 3.88
C MET A 347 15.63 -7.77 2.48
N LEU A 348 16.78 -7.71 1.80
CA LEU A 348 16.95 -8.28 0.47
C LEU A 348 17.68 -9.62 0.53
N PRO A 349 17.34 -10.58 -0.35
CA PRO A 349 18.11 -11.79 -0.50
C PRO A 349 19.52 -11.48 -1.06
N PRO A 350 20.52 -12.34 -0.77
CA PRO A 350 21.92 -12.06 -1.11
C PRO A 350 22.19 -11.74 -2.59
N GLU A 351 21.47 -12.37 -3.50
CA GLU A 351 21.59 -12.15 -4.95
C GLU A 351 21.14 -10.75 -5.38
N LEU A 352 20.34 -10.05 -4.57
CA LEU A 352 19.87 -8.69 -4.81
C LEU A 352 20.59 -7.63 -3.95
N SER A 353 21.56 -8.05 -3.14
CA SER A 353 22.29 -7.15 -2.24
C SER A 353 23.16 -6.10 -2.94
N ASN A 354 23.40 -6.26 -4.25
CA ASN A 354 24.20 -5.35 -5.08
C ASN A 354 23.38 -4.31 -5.86
N LEU A 355 22.05 -4.26 -5.67
CA LEU A 355 21.20 -3.27 -6.30
C LEU A 355 21.68 -1.84 -5.94
N LYS A 356 21.72 -0.97 -6.94
CA LYS A 356 22.14 0.42 -6.75
C LYS A 356 20.94 1.33 -6.89
N PHE A 357 20.85 2.28 -5.97
CA PHE A 357 19.82 3.31 -6.01
C PHE A 357 20.06 4.27 -7.18
N ASP A 358 19.05 4.42 -8.04
CA ASP A 358 19.02 5.42 -9.12
C ASP A 358 18.14 6.62 -8.72
N LYS A 359 18.73 7.79 -8.75
CA LYS A 359 18.07 9.06 -8.40
C LYS A 359 17.28 9.69 -9.56
N THR A 360 17.29 9.08 -10.73
CA THR A 360 16.68 9.63 -11.96
C THR A 360 15.19 9.91 -11.76
N LEU A 361 14.46 8.96 -11.18
CA LEU A 361 13.05 9.11 -10.85
C LEU A 361 12.79 10.33 -9.96
N TYR A 362 13.49 10.44 -8.83
CA TYR A 362 13.40 11.58 -7.93
C TYR A 362 13.63 12.91 -8.65
N ASN A 363 14.70 13.01 -9.44
CA ASN A 363 15.07 14.22 -10.16
C ASN A 363 14.00 14.61 -11.19
N LYS A 364 13.45 13.64 -11.94
CA LYS A 364 12.37 13.84 -12.92
C LYS A 364 11.12 14.41 -12.24
N VAL A 365 10.68 13.80 -11.13
CA VAL A 365 9.51 14.25 -10.37
C VAL A 365 9.69 15.65 -9.79
N VAL A 366 10.85 15.92 -9.16
CA VAL A 366 11.15 17.25 -8.60
C VAL A 366 11.15 18.32 -9.69
N LYS A 367 11.74 18.02 -10.85
CA LYS A 367 11.73 18.92 -12.01
C LYS A 367 10.30 19.18 -12.48
N PHE A 368 9.51 18.14 -12.71
CA PHE A 368 8.11 18.26 -13.13
C PHE A 368 7.28 19.13 -12.18
N LEU A 369 7.34 18.87 -10.88
CA LEU A 369 6.60 19.62 -9.87
C LEU A 369 7.03 21.09 -9.75
N LYS A 370 8.31 21.40 -10.04
CA LYS A 370 8.80 22.78 -10.07
C LYS A 370 8.33 23.53 -11.31
N GLU A 371 8.38 22.90 -12.47
CA GLU A 371 8.11 23.52 -13.76
C GLU A 371 6.62 23.56 -14.13
N ASN A 372 5.81 22.63 -13.61
CA ASN A 372 4.40 22.49 -13.93
C ASN A 372 3.50 22.79 -12.73
N ASP A 373 2.22 23.03 -12.97
CA ASP A 373 1.22 23.35 -11.94
C ASP A 373 -0.11 22.62 -12.23
N PRO A 374 -0.09 21.26 -12.32
CA PRO A 374 -1.29 20.46 -12.57
C PRO A 374 -2.23 20.46 -11.35
N GLU A 375 -3.49 20.08 -11.55
CA GLU A 375 -4.50 19.93 -10.51
C GLU A 375 -4.12 18.77 -9.57
N MET A 376 -3.46 19.10 -8.45
CA MET A 376 -3.00 18.12 -7.45
C MET A 376 -3.27 18.57 -6.03
N ILE A 377 -3.68 17.62 -5.17
CA ILE A 377 -3.84 17.85 -3.73
C ILE A 377 -3.07 16.79 -2.96
N TYR A 378 -2.02 17.20 -2.27
CA TYR A 378 -1.28 16.33 -1.35
C TYR A 378 -1.88 16.39 0.05
N ILE A 379 -2.10 15.23 0.66
CA ILE A 379 -2.63 15.06 2.02
C ILE A 379 -1.58 14.36 2.87
N TYR A 380 -1.20 14.98 4.01
CA TYR A 380 -0.18 14.45 4.91
C TYR A 380 -0.61 14.50 6.38
N GLY A 381 -0.04 13.60 7.20
CA GLY A 381 -0.11 13.66 8.66
C GLY A 381 1.12 14.35 9.24
N GLY A 382 0.92 15.33 10.16
CA GLY A 382 2.03 16.11 10.74
C GLY A 382 2.98 15.32 11.64
N ASN A 383 2.52 14.20 12.20
CA ASN A 383 3.35 13.28 13.00
C ASN A 383 3.83 12.05 12.22
N ASP A 384 3.35 11.87 10.98
CA ASP A 384 3.80 10.77 10.14
C ASP A 384 5.27 10.95 9.73
N PRO A 385 6.18 10.04 10.06
CA PRO A 385 7.60 10.14 9.65
C PRO A 385 7.79 10.28 8.14
N TRP A 386 6.92 9.67 7.33
CA TRP A 386 6.98 9.79 5.88
C TRP A 386 6.73 11.21 5.36
N THR A 387 6.09 12.08 6.16
CA THR A 387 5.93 13.49 5.83
C THR A 387 7.27 14.23 5.73
N ALA A 388 8.32 13.73 6.40
CA ALA A 388 9.68 14.28 6.29
C ALA A 388 10.21 14.29 4.85
N SER A 389 9.83 13.30 4.06
CA SER A 389 10.18 13.19 2.64
C SER A 389 9.03 13.61 1.71
N GLY A 390 7.89 14.06 2.25
CA GLY A 390 6.73 14.50 1.48
C GLY A 390 6.98 15.77 0.66
N VAL A 391 6.04 16.05 -0.25
CA VAL A 391 6.07 17.24 -1.13
C VAL A 391 5.52 18.46 -0.37
N THR A 392 6.14 18.83 0.75
CA THR A 392 5.76 19.98 1.58
C THR A 392 6.56 21.26 1.27
N TRP A 393 7.50 21.14 0.37
CA TRP A 393 8.46 22.22 0.01
C TRP A 393 8.00 23.10 -1.15
N LEU A 394 6.95 22.70 -1.89
CA LEU A 394 6.41 23.49 -3.00
C LEU A 394 5.76 24.77 -2.47
N LYS A 395 6.07 25.89 -3.13
CA LYS A 395 5.51 27.21 -2.84
C LYS A 395 5.02 27.87 -4.11
N ASN A 396 4.08 28.80 -3.97
CA ASN A 396 3.56 29.65 -5.05
C ASN A 396 2.94 28.86 -6.24
N LYS A 397 2.31 27.73 -5.94
CA LYS A 397 1.54 26.95 -6.92
C LYS A 397 0.05 27.31 -6.83
N LYS A 398 -0.59 27.50 -7.98
CA LYS A 398 -2.01 27.83 -8.06
C LYS A 398 -2.87 26.57 -7.93
N ASN A 399 -2.48 25.49 -8.60
CA ASN A 399 -3.27 24.26 -8.68
C ASN A 399 -2.73 23.13 -7.79
N ILE A 400 -1.42 23.13 -7.49
CA ILE A 400 -0.88 22.16 -6.52
C ILE A 400 -1.13 22.68 -5.10
N LYS A 401 -1.90 21.93 -4.32
CA LYS A 401 -2.22 22.22 -2.91
C LYS A 401 -1.61 21.17 -2.00
N VAL A 402 -1.19 21.57 -0.80
CA VAL A 402 -0.64 20.66 0.21
C VAL A 402 -1.36 20.92 1.54
N TYR A 403 -1.97 19.88 2.07
CA TYR A 403 -2.63 19.89 3.38
C TYR A 403 -1.90 18.94 4.32
N VAL A 404 -1.49 19.47 5.48
CA VAL A 404 -0.82 18.69 6.53
C VAL A 404 -1.68 18.80 7.79
N LEU A 405 -2.24 17.68 8.24
CA LEU A 405 -3.04 17.63 9.46
C LEU A 405 -2.10 17.67 10.68
N PRO A 406 -2.15 18.71 11.53
CA PRO A 406 -1.37 18.73 12.76
C PRO A 406 -1.67 17.52 13.63
N GLY A 407 -0.63 16.83 14.11
CA GLY A 407 -0.78 15.60 14.90
C GLY A 407 -1.25 14.37 14.15
N GLY A 408 -1.61 14.49 12.86
CA GLY A 408 -2.04 13.38 12.03
C GLY A 408 -0.93 12.35 11.79
N SER A 409 -1.32 11.11 11.52
CA SER A 409 -0.43 9.96 11.24
C SER A 409 -0.52 9.56 9.77
N HIS A 410 0.04 8.41 9.41
CA HIS A 410 -0.06 7.79 8.08
C HIS A 410 -1.50 7.43 7.68
N THR A 411 -2.41 7.39 8.64
CA THR A 411 -3.83 7.15 8.41
C THR A 411 -4.62 8.40 8.04
N THR A 412 -3.96 9.57 7.91
CA THR A 412 -4.61 10.85 7.58
C THR A 412 -5.24 10.80 6.18
N ARG A 413 -6.52 11.19 6.12
CA ARG A 413 -7.34 11.31 4.91
C ARG A 413 -8.05 12.66 4.91
N ILE A 414 -8.79 13.00 3.85
CA ILE A 414 -9.61 14.23 3.81
C ILE A 414 -10.58 14.25 5.00
N GLY A 415 -11.25 13.13 5.28
CA GLY A 415 -12.17 13.00 6.41
C GLY A 415 -11.54 13.16 7.80
N SER A 416 -10.20 13.20 7.91
CA SER A 416 -9.50 13.43 9.18
C SER A 416 -9.38 14.91 9.57
N PHE A 417 -9.59 15.85 8.63
CA PHE A 417 -9.51 17.28 8.87
C PHE A 417 -10.80 17.82 9.51
N ASP A 418 -10.74 19.05 9.99
CA ASP A 418 -11.93 19.80 10.40
C ASP A 418 -12.87 20.03 9.20
N THR A 419 -14.15 20.30 9.49
CA THR A 419 -15.21 20.47 8.48
C THR A 419 -14.87 21.53 7.45
N ASP A 420 -14.31 22.68 7.87
CA ASP A 420 -14.00 23.78 6.97
C ASP A 420 -12.90 23.40 5.98
N THR A 421 -11.89 22.67 6.44
CA THR A 421 -10.80 22.17 5.58
C THR A 421 -11.31 21.09 4.62
N GLN A 422 -12.16 20.17 5.10
CA GLN A 422 -12.81 19.18 4.23
C GLN A 422 -13.60 19.84 3.12
N GLU A 423 -14.42 20.84 3.44
CA GLU A 423 -15.24 21.56 2.45
C GLU A 423 -14.39 22.36 1.46
N LYS A 424 -13.29 22.98 1.89
CA LYS A 424 -12.33 23.62 0.98
C LYS A 424 -11.75 22.65 -0.03
N ILE A 425 -11.35 21.45 0.42
CA ILE A 425 -10.79 20.41 -0.46
C ILE A 425 -11.84 19.90 -1.44
N LYS A 426 -13.04 19.59 -0.95
CA LYS A 426 -14.16 19.13 -1.79
C LYS A 426 -14.56 20.17 -2.83
N THR A 427 -14.71 21.43 -2.43
CA THR A 427 -15.04 22.54 -3.32
C THR A 427 -13.99 22.70 -4.41
N GLN A 428 -12.71 22.60 -4.06
CA GLN A 428 -11.62 22.67 -5.04
C GLN A 428 -11.68 21.55 -6.05
N ILE A 429 -11.88 20.30 -5.61
CA ILE A 429 -11.99 19.14 -6.51
C ILE A 429 -13.23 19.27 -7.39
N ASN A 430 -14.38 19.66 -6.82
CA ASN A 430 -15.60 19.91 -7.61
C ASN A 430 -15.42 20.99 -8.68
N ALA A 431 -14.70 22.07 -8.36
CA ALA A 431 -14.38 23.11 -9.33
C ALA A 431 -13.54 22.58 -10.50
N TRP A 432 -12.63 21.66 -10.25
CA TRP A 432 -11.84 21.03 -11.31
C TRP A 432 -12.62 19.98 -12.10
N LEU A 433 -13.50 19.20 -11.45
CA LEU A 433 -14.38 18.24 -12.14
C LEU A 433 -15.36 18.93 -13.11
N ASN A 434 -15.81 20.15 -12.76
CA ASN A 434 -16.74 20.93 -13.58
C ASN A 434 -16.03 21.92 -14.55
N LYS A 435 -14.70 21.88 -14.62
CA LYS A 435 -13.95 22.72 -15.56
C LYS A 435 -14.08 22.14 -16.97
N GLU A 436 -14.57 22.96 -17.92
CA GLU A 436 -14.65 22.63 -19.34
C GLU A 436 -13.28 22.37 -19.99
#